data_f9523f49ce3e6c89cbdbca99be55cc0d
#
_entry.id   f9523f49ce3e6c89cbdbca99be55cc0d
#
_cell.length_a   1.000
_cell.length_b   1.000
_cell.length_c   1.000
_cell.angle_alpha   90.00
_cell.angle_beta   90.00
_cell.angle_gamma   90.00
#
_symmetry.space_group_name_H-M   'P 1'
#
loop_
_entity.id
_entity.type
_entity.pdbx_description
1 polymer ?
#
loop_
_entity_poly.entity_id
_entity_poly.type
_entity_poly.pdbx_seq_one_letter_code
_entity_poly.pdbx_strand_id
1 'polypeptide(L)'
;AELVNLGVFTERELSRFIKAEDFLWSVRFALHYLANRAEERITFDVQGELAQRLGYRQAEGARSVERFMKHYYLYAKEVGDLTRIFCAVLEERHKRRPRFRLPLVGRDRPEAVEGFVISSGRIDVSEPTLFARDPVQMLRLFHLAQERSVDIHPHALRLVTQNLKLVDAALRANRRAAQLFLEMLTSKKDPETTLRRLNEAGIFGRFMPDFGRVVAQMQHDMYHVYTVDEHTIRAIGMLAKLESGKLREENPLATDIIANVLSRRALFVAVLLHDIAKGRGGDHSTLGADVAQRV
;
A
#
# COMPACT_ATOMS: atom_id res chain seq x y z
N ALA A 1 -12.09 9.00 22.95
CA ALA A 1 -12.14 8.18 24.18
C ALA A 1 -13.05 6.96 24.01
N GLU A 2 -14.30 7.10 23.57
CA GLU A 2 -15.27 6.00 23.46
C GLU A 2 -14.83 4.85 22.53
N LEU A 3 -14.26 5.18 21.36
CA LEU A 3 -13.72 4.16 20.42
C LEU A 3 -12.55 3.36 20.99
N VAL A 4 -11.78 3.93 21.90
CA VAL A 4 -10.70 3.22 22.60
C VAL A 4 -11.30 2.31 23.66
N ASN A 5 -12.25 2.79 24.45
CA ASN A 5 -12.94 1.99 25.48
C ASN A 5 -13.68 0.79 24.86
N LEU A 6 -14.21 0.98 23.65
CA LEU A 6 -14.83 -0.08 22.86
C LEU A 6 -13.82 -1.03 22.20
N GLY A 7 -12.51 -0.80 22.32
CA GLY A 7 -11.46 -1.59 21.69
C GLY A 7 -11.45 -1.52 20.16
N VAL A 8 -12.05 -0.48 19.59
CA VAL A 8 -12.07 -0.22 18.13
C VAL A 8 -10.72 0.33 17.70
N PHE A 9 -10.22 1.34 18.43
CA PHE A 9 -8.90 1.90 18.25
C PHE A 9 -8.03 1.73 19.50
N THR A 10 -6.73 1.69 19.33
CA THR A 10 -5.77 1.98 20.39
C THR A 10 -5.67 3.49 20.59
N GLU A 11 -5.18 3.96 21.73
CA GLU A 11 -4.94 5.40 21.97
C GLU A 11 -4.02 6.01 20.90
N ARG A 12 -3.01 5.25 20.45
CA ARG A 12 -2.11 5.68 19.38
C ARG A 12 -2.81 5.83 18.04
N GLU A 13 -3.68 4.90 17.67
CA GLU A 13 -4.49 4.98 16.45
C GLU A 13 -5.44 6.16 16.49
N LEU A 14 -6.10 6.40 17.62
CA LEU A 14 -6.97 7.56 17.80
C LEU A 14 -6.19 8.88 17.70
N SER A 15 -5.01 8.99 18.32
CA SER A 15 -4.16 10.19 18.21
C SER A 15 -3.73 10.46 16.77
N ARG A 16 -3.42 9.42 16.00
CA ARG A 16 -3.08 9.56 14.57
C ARG A 16 -4.29 10.02 13.75
N PHE A 17 -5.47 9.46 14.04
CA PHE A 17 -6.71 9.85 13.37
C PHE A 17 -7.02 11.33 13.60
N ILE A 18 -6.95 11.82 14.84
CA ILE A 18 -7.18 13.23 15.19
C ILE A 18 -6.20 14.16 14.47
N LYS A 19 -4.90 13.81 14.45
CA LYS A 19 -3.89 14.60 13.71
C LYS A 19 -4.18 14.67 12.21
N ALA A 20 -4.61 13.56 11.62
CA ALA A 20 -4.97 13.52 10.21
C ALA A 20 -6.24 14.36 9.94
N GLU A 21 -7.24 14.27 10.81
CA GLU A 21 -8.46 15.08 10.77
C GLU A 21 -8.14 16.58 10.83
N ASP A 22 -7.38 17.01 11.83
CA ASP A 22 -6.96 18.41 12.00
C ASP A 22 -6.24 18.96 10.76
N PHE A 23 -5.34 18.16 10.20
CA PHE A 23 -4.63 18.53 8.98
C PHE A 23 -5.58 18.67 7.78
N LEU A 24 -6.44 17.68 7.55
CA LEU A 24 -7.38 17.71 6.42
C LEU A 24 -8.40 18.83 6.54
N TRP A 25 -8.86 19.15 7.76
CA TRP A 25 -9.70 20.33 7.99
C TRP A 25 -8.95 21.63 7.70
N SER A 26 -7.68 21.73 8.10
CA SER A 26 -6.85 22.92 7.78
C SER A 26 -6.70 23.11 6.28
N VAL A 27 -6.48 22.03 5.53
CA VAL A 27 -6.42 22.05 4.06
C VAL A 27 -7.77 22.48 3.46
N ARG A 28 -8.88 21.93 3.95
CA ARG A 28 -10.22 22.24 3.47
C ARG A 28 -10.57 23.71 3.69
N PHE A 29 -10.31 24.24 4.88
CA PHE A 29 -10.54 25.67 5.17
C PHE A 29 -9.69 26.57 4.28
N ALA A 30 -8.40 26.27 4.13
CA ALA A 30 -7.51 27.03 3.26
C ALA A 30 -8.00 27.02 1.80
N LEU A 31 -8.50 25.89 1.32
CA LEU A 31 -9.07 25.74 -0.02
C LEU A 31 -10.35 26.57 -0.19
N HIS A 32 -11.28 26.53 0.79
CA HIS A 32 -12.52 27.34 0.75
C HIS A 32 -12.22 28.84 0.74
N TYR A 33 -11.26 29.29 1.55
CA TYR A 33 -10.83 30.70 1.55
C TYR A 33 -10.16 31.09 0.23
N LEU A 34 -9.38 30.19 -0.38
CA LEU A 34 -8.75 30.45 -1.66
C LEU A 34 -9.77 30.56 -2.79
N ALA A 35 -10.71 29.62 -2.83
CA ALA A 35 -11.74 29.54 -3.87
C ALA A 35 -12.90 30.53 -3.66
N ASN A 36 -12.98 31.17 -2.49
CA ASN A 36 -14.12 32.02 -2.04
C ASN A 36 -15.49 31.32 -2.17
N ARG A 37 -15.51 30.01 -2.03
CA ARG A 37 -16.67 29.12 -2.07
C ARG A 37 -16.35 27.77 -1.43
N ALA A 38 -17.39 26.98 -1.19
CA ALA A 38 -17.19 25.56 -0.83
C ALA A 38 -16.59 24.81 -2.03
N GLU A 39 -15.29 24.48 -1.96
CA GLU A 39 -14.54 23.74 -2.96
C GLU A 39 -13.91 22.51 -2.30
N GLU A 40 -14.16 21.35 -2.87
CA GLU A 40 -13.72 20.08 -2.30
C GLU A 40 -12.62 19.40 -3.14
N ARG A 41 -12.17 20.04 -4.22
CA ARG A 41 -11.15 19.49 -5.14
C ARG A 41 -9.88 20.32 -5.10
N ILE A 42 -8.79 19.69 -4.75
CA ILE A 42 -7.45 20.27 -4.87
C ILE A 42 -6.98 20.07 -6.32
N THR A 43 -7.37 21.00 -7.19
CA THR A 43 -6.92 20.99 -8.58
C THR A 43 -5.45 21.44 -8.67
N PHE A 44 -4.78 21.12 -9.78
CA PHE A 44 -3.35 21.37 -9.95
C PHE A 44 -2.97 22.84 -9.78
N ASP A 45 -3.78 23.75 -10.29
CA ASP A 45 -3.60 25.20 -10.27
C ASP A 45 -3.60 25.81 -8.86
N VAL A 46 -4.38 25.24 -7.92
CA VAL A 46 -4.47 25.76 -6.54
C VAL A 46 -3.43 25.17 -5.58
N GLN A 47 -2.77 24.07 -5.95
CA GLN A 47 -1.84 23.36 -5.05
C GLN A 47 -0.68 24.22 -4.57
N GLY A 48 -0.12 25.05 -5.46
CA GLY A 48 1.01 25.94 -5.13
C GLY A 48 0.63 26.99 -4.09
N GLU A 49 -0.51 27.65 -4.25
CA GLU A 49 -0.98 28.68 -3.32
C GLU A 49 -1.43 28.05 -1.99
N LEU A 50 -2.09 26.89 -2.02
CA LEU A 50 -2.41 26.13 -0.81
C LEU A 50 -1.16 25.80 0.00
N ALA A 51 -0.09 25.31 -0.67
CA ALA A 51 1.16 25.01 -0.01
C ALA A 51 1.74 26.22 0.72
N GLN A 52 1.72 27.40 0.08
CA GLN A 52 2.19 28.65 0.69
C GLN A 52 1.33 29.07 1.90
N ARG A 53 0.01 29.07 1.76
CA ARG A 53 -0.94 29.40 2.85
C ARG A 53 -0.79 28.49 4.07
N LEU A 54 -0.50 27.23 3.84
CA LEU A 54 -0.27 26.24 4.90
C LEU A 54 1.18 26.24 5.43
N GLY A 55 1.99 27.23 5.03
CA GLY A 55 3.34 27.44 5.56
C GLY A 55 4.42 26.51 5.00
N TYR A 56 4.16 25.81 3.89
CA TYR A 56 5.18 24.99 3.24
C TYR A 56 6.20 25.85 2.51
N ARG A 57 7.47 25.70 2.88
CA ARG A 57 8.60 26.42 2.26
C ARG A 57 9.38 25.49 1.35
N GLN A 58 10.07 26.06 0.36
CA GLN A 58 10.99 25.31 -0.46
C GLN A 58 12.14 24.77 0.41
N ALA A 59 12.53 23.54 0.17
CA ALA A 59 13.66 22.91 0.84
C ALA A 59 14.55 22.26 -0.23
N GLU A 60 15.79 21.95 0.13
CA GLU A 60 16.72 21.26 -0.76
C GLU A 60 16.08 20.02 -1.38
N GLY A 61 16.07 19.97 -2.72
CA GLY A 61 15.58 18.80 -3.49
C GLY A 61 14.07 18.64 -3.62
N ALA A 62 13.24 19.48 -2.99
CA ALA A 62 11.79 19.35 -3.11
C ALA A 62 11.06 20.70 -3.12
N ARG A 63 10.13 20.90 -4.07
CA ARG A 63 9.27 22.08 -4.12
C ARG A 63 8.30 22.09 -2.94
N SER A 64 7.89 23.29 -2.50
CA SER A 64 6.92 23.45 -1.41
C SER A 64 5.62 22.68 -1.67
N VAL A 65 5.14 22.72 -2.90
CA VAL A 65 3.93 22.02 -3.35
C VAL A 65 4.08 20.49 -3.27
N GLU A 66 5.22 19.93 -3.65
CA GLU A 66 5.47 18.48 -3.58
C GLU A 66 5.50 17.99 -2.12
N ARG A 67 6.09 18.79 -1.21
CA ARG A 67 6.06 18.50 0.23
C ARG A 67 4.67 18.57 0.82
N PHE A 68 3.89 19.58 0.44
CA PHE A 68 2.49 19.70 0.84
C PHE A 68 1.68 18.50 0.37
N MET A 69 1.73 18.19 -0.92
CA MET A 69 0.96 17.08 -1.50
C MET A 69 1.41 15.73 -0.94
N LYS A 70 2.69 15.54 -0.65
CA LYS A 70 3.16 14.33 0.04
C LYS A 70 2.52 14.19 1.42
N HIS A 71 2.47 15.25 2.22
CA HIS A 71 1.80 15.22 3.51
C HIS A 71 0.29 14.97 3.35
N TYR A 72 -0.34 15.62 2.37
CA TYR A 72 -1.76 15.41 2.08
C TYR A 72 -2.07 13.94 1.78
N TYR A 73 -1.33 13.32 0.88
CA TYR A 73 -1.52 11.91 0.54
C TYR A 73 -1.23 10.96 1.72
N LEU A 74 -0.22 11.27 2.53
CA LEU A 74 0.08 10.46 3.71
C LEU A 74 -1.04 10.52 4.75
N TYR A 75 -1.60 11.69 5.02
CA TYR A 75 -2.74 11.83 5.93
C TYR A 75 -4.03 11.25 5.35
N ALA A 76 -4.30 11.43 4.07
CA ALA A 76 -5.44 10.81 3.42
C ALA A 76 -5.37 9.28 3.48
N LYS A 77 -4.17 8.71 3.23
CA LYS A 77 -3.90 7.28 3.40
C LYS A 77 -4.14 6.83 4.84
N GLU A 78 -3.65 7.57 5.81
CA GLU A 78 -3.83 7.29 7.24
C GLU A 78 -5.31 7.18 7.62
N VAL A 79 -6.13 8.14 7.20
CA VAL A 79 -7.58 8.13 7.43
C VAL A 79 -8.22 6.92 6.76
N GLY A 80 -7.84 6.61 5.52
CA GLY A 80 -8.34 5.44 4.79
C GLY A 80 -8.04 4.12 5.51
N ASP A 81 -6.80 3.96 6.00
CA ASP A 81 -6.36 2.76 6.72
C ASP A 81 -7.11 2.59 8.06
N LEU A 82 -7.24 3.67 8.83
CA LEU A 82 -7.95 3.65 10.11
C LEU A 82 -9.47 3.45 9.94
N THR A 83 -10.06 4.04 8.89
CA THR A 83 -11.47 3.83 8.55
C THR A 83 -11.73 2.37 8.18
N ARG A 84 -10.84 1.74 7.43
CA ARG A 84 -10.95 0.32 7.07
C ARG A 84 -10.91 -0.57 8.31
N ILE A 85 -9.99 -0.31 9.26
CA ILE A 85 -9.94 -1.01 10.55
C ILE A 85 -11.26 -0.83 11.31
N PHE A 86 -11.77 0.40 11.36
CA PHE A 86 -13.03 0.72 12.02
C PHE A 86 -14.21 -0.03 11.42
N CYS A 87 -14.39 0.04 10.10
CA CYS A 87 -15.46 -0.67 9.40
C CYS A 87 -15.40 -2.18 9.63
N ALA A 88 -14.20 -2.74 9.60
CA ALA A 88 -14.00 -4.16 9.83
C ALA A 88 -14.37 -4.63 11.24
N VAL A 89 -14.02 -3.85 12.26
CA VAL A 89 -14.43 -4.14 13.66
C VAL A 89 -15.95 -4.02 13.79
N LEU A 90 -16.56 -3.05 13.13
CA LEU A 90 -18.03 -2.92 13.13
C LEU A 90 -18.71 -4.10 12.42
N GLU A 91 -18.22 -4.52 11.26
CA GLU A 91 -18.75 -5.70 10.56
C GLU A 91 -18.69 -6.95 11.44
N GLU A 92 -17.57 -7.16 12.13
CA GLU A 92 -17.38 -8.30 13.01
C GLU A 92 -18.39 -8.31 14.19
N ARG A 93 -18.61 -7.14 14.80
CA ARG A 93 -19.58 -6.95 15.88
C ARG A 93 -21.04 -7.11 15.41
N HIS A 94 -21.34 -6.66 14.20
CA HIS A 94 -22.69 -6.72 13.63
C HIS A 94 -22.99 -8.00 12.86
N LYS A 95 -22.02 -8.91 12.68
CA LYS A 95 -22.30 -10.26 12.21
C LYS A 95 -23.22 -10.93 13.24
N ARG A 96 -24.54 -10.69 13.10
CA ARG A 96 -25.56 -11.44 13.79
C ARG A 96 -25.30 -12.90 13.44
N ARG A 97 -24.93 -13.72 14.44
CA ARG A 97 -24.91 -15.18 14.28
C ARG A 97 -26.29 -15.58 13.79
N PRO A 98 -26.46 -16.11 12.58
CA PRO A 98 -27.75 -16.55 12.15
C PRO A 98 -28.22 -17.60 13.14
N ARG A 99 -29.38 -17.40 13.78
CA ARG A 99 -29.97 -18.28 14.79
C ARG A 99 -30.36 -19.66 14.24
N PHE A 100 -30.36 -19.80 12.91
CA PHE A 100 -30.58 -21.05 12.20
C PHE A 100 -29.56 -21.20 11.08
N ARG A 101 -28.51 -21.99 11.32
CA ARG A 101 -27.74 -22.61 10.24
C ARG A 101 -28.42 -23.94 9.95
N LEU A 102 -29.18 -24.03 8.86
CA LEU A 102 -29.36 -25.31 8.18
C LEU A 102 -27.94 -25.80 7.83
N PRO A 103 -27.58 -27.06 8.17
CA PRO A 103 -26.32 -27.63 7.77
C PRO A 103 -26.32 -27.82 6.26
N LEU A 104 -25.94 -26.77 5.51
CA LEU A 104 -25.57 -26.92 4.11
C LEU A 104 -24.26 -27.68 4.11
N VAL A 105 -24.38 -28.97 3.90
CA VAL A 105 -23.26 -29.90 3.69
C VAL A 105 -22.36 -29.34 2.58
N GLY A 106 -21.11 -28.98 2.91
CA GLY A 106 -20.03 -28.81 1.93
C GLY A 106 -19.38 -27.45 1.75
N ARG A 107 -19.79 -26.37 2.45
CA ARG A 107 -19.13 -25.06 2.33
C ARG A 107 -18.66 -24.52 3.68
N ASP A 108 -17.35 -24.22 3.78
CA ASP A 108 -16.66 -23.51 4.85
C ASP A 108 -16.20 -24.36 6.06
N ARG A 109 -15.46 -25.42 5.84
CA ARG A 109 -14.53 -25.86 6.88
C ARG A 109 -13.33 -24.91 6.86
N PRO A 110 -12.96 -24.27 7.99
CA PRO A 110 -11.74 -23.49 8.07
C PRO A 110 -10.54 -24.34 7.63
N GLU A 111 -9.78 -23.87 6.65
CA GLU A 111 -8.54 -24.51 6.21
C GLU A 111 -7.39 -23.91 7.04
N ALA A 112 -6.68 -24.74 7.80
CA ALA A 112 -5.48 -24.34 8.51
C ALA A 112 -4.25 -24.48 7.57
N VAL A 113 -3.50 -23.40 7.39
CA VAL A 113 -2.32 -23.36 6.52
C VAL A 113 -1.19 -22.60 7.21
N GLU A 114 -0.14 -23.27 7.63
CA GLU A 114 1.13 -22.67 8.10
C GLU A 114 0.98 -21.53 9.14
N GLY A 115 0.11 -21.68 10.12
CA GLY A 115 -0.14 -20.65 11.15
C GLY A 115 -1.25 -19.67 10.78
N PHE A 116 -1.94 -19.89 9.67
CA PHE A 116 -3.10 -19.10 9.23
C PHE A 116 -4.34 -19.98 9.14
N VAL A 117 -5.49 -19.32 9.11
CA VAL A 117 -6.80 -19.95 8.92
C VAL A 117 -7.51 -19.23 7.78
N ILE A 118 -7.93 -19.98 6.77
CA ILE A 118 -8.76 -19.48 5.68
C ILE A 118 -10.21 -19.87 5.93
N SER A 119 -11.08 -18.89 6.01
CA SER A 119 -12.51 -19.08 6.22
C SER A 119 -13.31 -17.98 5.54
N SER A 120 -14.43 -18.33 4.93
CA SER A 120 -15.33 -17.37 4.26
C SER A 120 -14.61 -16.46 3.25
N GLY A 121 -13.62 -17.00 2.50
CA GLY A 121 -12.87 -16.26 1.50
C GLY A 121 -11.86 -15.28 2.07
N ARG A 122 -11.54 -15.35 3.37
CA ARG A 122 -10.56 -14.50 4.05
C ARG A 122 -9.52 -15.32 4.80
N ILE A 123 -8.26 -14.86 4.79
CA ILE A 123 -7.17 -15.44 5.56
C ILE A 123 -6.93 -14.61 6.84
N ASP A 124 -6.84 -15.28 7.98
CA ASP A 124 -6.50 -14.70 9.29
C ASP A 124 -5.37 -15.48 9.95
N VAL A 125 -4.77 -14.92 10.98
CA VAL A 125 -3.79 -15.61 11.80
C VAL A 125 -4.48 -16.63 12.73
N SER A 126 -3.85 -17.80 12.94
CA SER A 126 -4.32 -18.77 13.93
C SER A 126 -4.05 -18.30 15.37
N GLU A 127 -2.99 -17.52 15.56
CA GLU A 127 -2.57 -17.00 16.87
C GLU A 127 -2.10 -15.54 16.75
N PRO A 128 -2.50 -14.64 17.68
CA PRO A 128 -2.09 -13.22 17.65
C PRO A 128 -0.58 -13.00 17.76
N THR A 129 0.16 -13.96 18.31
CA THR A 129 1.62 -13.88 18.53
C THR A 129 2.45 -14.33 17.32
N LEU A 130 1.82 -14.79 16.25
CA LEU A 130 2.48 -15.37 15.06
C LEU A 130 3.59 -14.45 14.51
N PHE A 131 3.28 -13.18 14.27
CA PHE A 131 4.22 -12.22 13.70
C PHE A 131 5.35 -11.83 14.66
N ALA A 132 5.10 -11.86 15.96
CA ALA A 132 6.13 -11.59 16.97
C ALA A 132 7.15 -12.74 17.07
N ARG A 133 6.71 -13.98 16.87
CA ARG A 133 7.57 -15.16 16.86
C ARG A 133 8.38 -15.30 15.57
N ASP A 134 7.75 -15.04 14.44
CA ASP A 134 8.36 -15.13 13.11
C ASP A 134 7.89 -13.96 12.22
N PRO A 135 8.67 -12.87 12.13
CA PRO A 135 8.31 -11.71 11.29
C PRO A 135 8.15 -12.02 9.79
N VAL A 136 8.74 -13.11 9.29
CA VAL A 136 8.59 -13.54 7.88
C VAL A 136 7.12 -13.83 7.57
N GLN A 137 6.34 -14.26 8.57
CA GLN A 137 4.93 -14.56 8.41
C GLN A 137 4.10 -13.33 8.00
N MET A 138 4.59 -12.10 8.24
CA MET A 138 3.92 -10.92 7.70
C MET A 138 3.91 -10.90 6.17
N LEU A 139 5.03 -11.25 5.52
CA LEU A 139 5.06 -11.38 4.05
C LEU A 139 4.31 -12.64 3.58
N ARG A 140 4.42 -13.74 4.34
CA ARG A 140 3.73 -14.99 4.03
C ARG A 140 2.21 -14.83 3.99
N LEU A 141 1.64 -14.00 4.87
CA LEU A 141 0.22 -13.64 4.86
C LEU A 141 -0.24 -13.12 3.50
N PHE A 142 0.48 -12.14 2.94
CA PHE A 142 0.14 -11.54 1.64
C PHE A 142 0.38 -12.50 0.48
N HIS A 143 1.45 -13.28 0.56
CA HIS A 143 1.77 -14.31 -0.43
C HIS A 143 0.67 -15.37 -0.48
N LEU A 144 0.23 -15.92 0.66
CA LEU A 144 -0.85 -16.89 0.72
C LEU A 144 -2.18 -16.31 0.26
N ALA A 145 -2.48 -15.06 0.64
CA ALA A 145 -3.69 -14.37 0.16
C ALA A 145 -3.72 -14.28 -1.37
N GLN A 146 -2.57 -13.98 -2.00
CA GLN A 146 -2.42 -13.98 -3.45
C GLN A 146 -2.54 -15.38 -4.06
N GLU A 147 -1.83 -16.37 -3.52
CA GLU A 147 -1.85 -17.75 -4.02
C GLU A 147 -3.25 -18.36 -3.98
N ARG A 148 -4.00 -18.10 -2.92
CA ARG A 148 -5.34 -18.64 -2.71
C ARG A 148 -6.45 -17.74 -3.26
N SER A 149 -6.08 -16.54 -3.78
CA SER A 149 -7.03 -15.54 -4.28
C SER A 149 -8.12 -15.21 -3.25
N VAL A 150 -7.71 -15.02 -1.99
CA VAL A 150 -8.57 -14.67 -0.86
C VAL A 150 -8.23 -13.28 -0.32
N ASP A 151 -9.19 -12.67 0.39
CA ASP A 151 -8.94 -11.41 1.08
C ASP A 151 -8.23 -11.64 2.42
N ILE A 152 -7.56 -10.59 2.91
CA ILE A 152 -6.95 -10.64 4.23
C ILE A 152 -7.97 -10.15 5.26
N HIS A 153 -8.12 -10.92 6.33
CA HIS A 153 -9.00 -10.54 7.42
C HIS A 153 -8.49 -9.27 8.12
N PRO A 154 -9.35 -8.32 8.46
CA PRO A 154 -8.93 -7.07 9.10
C PRO A 154 -8.17 -7.23 10.41
N HIS A 155 -8.49 -8.28 11.16
CA HIS A 155 -7.73 -8.65 12.37
C HIS A 155 -6.26 -8.94 12.05
N ALA A 156 -5.97 -9.73 11.00
CA ALA A 156 -4.61 -10.00 10.56
C ALA A 156 -3.90 -8.70 10.10
N LEU A 157 -4.58 -7.82 9.34
CA LEU A 157 -4.02 -6.51 8.93
C LEU A 157 -3.71 -5.61 10.13
N ARG A 158 -4.57 -5.61 11.15
CA ARG A 158 -4.33 -4.87 12.39
C ARG A 158 -3.09 -5.39 13.11
N LEU A 159 -2.94 -6.72 13.22
CA LEU A 159 -1.75 -7.33 13.81
C LEU A 159 -0.48 -7.00 13.01
N VAL A 160 -0.54 -6.99 11.68
CA VAL A 160 0.55 -6.51 10.83
C VAL A 160 0.94 -5.09 11.21
N THR A 161 -0.04 -4.16 11.27
CA THR A 161 0.22 -2.75 11.60
C THR A 161 0.85 -2.58 12.98
N GLN A 162 0.42 -3.36 13.97
CA GLN A 162 0.99 -3.35 15.32
C GLN A 162 2.42 -3.89 15.39
N ASN A 163 2.79 -4.77 14.46
CA ASN A 163 4.10 -5.42 14.40
C ASN A 163 5.05 -4.83 13.33
N LEU A 164 4.72 -3.72 12.69
CA LEU A 164 5.54 -3.09 11.64
C LEU A 164 6.98 -2.77 12.07
N LYS A 165 7.24 -2.60 13.37
CA LYS A 165 8.59 -2.42 13.91
C LYS A 165 9.51 -3.62 13.68
N LEU A 166 8.94 -4.81 13.47
CA LEU A 166 9.67 -6.05 13.19
C LEU A 166 10.11 -6.15 11.72
N VAL A 167 9.65 -5.24 10.85
CA VAL A 167 10.17 -5.11 9.49
C VAL A 167 11.46 -4.28 9.56
N ASP A 168 12.47 -4.88 10.14
CA ASP A 168 13.79 -4.32 10.43
C ASP A 168 14.89 -4.80 9.47
N ALA A 169 16.14 -4.52 9.80
CA ALA A 169 17.29 -4.94 8.99
C ALA A 169 17.43 -6.46 8.91
N ALA A 170 17.10 -7.19 10.00
CA ALA A 170 17.19 -8.64 10.02
C ALA A 170 16.16 -9.27 9.07
N LEU A 171 14.92 -8.77 9.08
CA LEU A 171 13.89 -9.25 8.16
C LEU A 171 14.24 -8.91 6.70
N ARG A 172 14.79 -7.72 6.43
CA ARG A 172 15.24 -7.34 5.08
C ARG A 172 16.34 -8.23 4.53
N ALA A 173 17.26 -8.69 5.40
CA ALA A 173 18.34 -9.61 5.05
C ALA A 173 17.90 -11.08 4.97
N ASN A 174 16.66 -11.38 5.35
CA ASN A 174 16.16 -12.75 5.38
C ASN A 174 15.84 -13.26 3.97
N ARG A 175 16.54 -14.33 3.54
CA ARG A 175 16.38 -14.92 2.20
C ARG A 175 14.97 -15.40 1.91
N ARG A 176 14.26 -15.96 2.90
CA ARG A 176 12.87 -16.42 2.73
C ARG A 176 11.92 -15.24 2.52
N ALA A 177 12.12 -14.15 3.26
CA ALA A 177 11.35 -12.92 3.07
C ALA A 177 11.57 -12.33 1.68
N ALA A 178 12.82 -12.24 1.21
CA ALA A 178 13.16 -11.77 -0.13
C ALA A 178 12.55 -12.66 -1.22
N GLN A 179 12.59 -13.98 -1.03
CA GLN A 179 11.97 -14.93 -1.96
C GLN A 179 10.45 -14.73 -2.04
N LEU A 180 9.75 -14.65 -0.91
CA LEU A 180 8.30 -14.38 -0.86
C LEU A 180 7.94 -13.07 -1.57
N PHE A 181 8.74 -12.02 -1.35
CA PHE A 181 8.52 -10.74 -2.02
C PHE A 181 8.67 -10.86 -3.55
N LEU A 182 9.73 -11.53 -4.02
CA LEU A 182 9.94 -11.75 -5.45
C LEU A 182 8.85 -12.64 -6.08
N GLU A 183 8.36 -13.65 -5.36
CA GLU A 183 7.25 -14.48 -5.79
C GLU A 183 5.97 -13.67 -5.94
N MET A 184 5.66 -12.78 -4.98
CA MET A 184 4.52 -11.87 -5.07
C MET A 184 4.65 -10.88 -6.23
N LEU A 185 5.82 -10.26 -6.40
CA LEU A 185 6.11 -9.31 -7.47
C LEU A 185 5.95 -9.94 -8.84
N THR A 186 6.42 -11.18 -9.00
CA THR A 186 6.41 -11.89 -10.28
C THR A 186 5.26 -12.90 -10.39
N SER A 187 4.24 -12.83 -9.57
CA SER A 187 3.09 -13.73 -9.61
C SER A 187 2.27 -13.49 -10.89
N LYS A 188 1.69 -14.56 -11.41
CA LYS A 188 0.65 -14.48 -12.46
C LYS A 188 -0.74 -14.15 -11.89
N LYS A 189 -0.86 -14.12 -10.56
CA LYS A 189 -2.10 -13.84 -9.84
C LYS A 189 -2.08 -12.43 -9.25
N ASP A 190 -2.48 -11.45 -10.04
CA ASP A 190 -2.69 -10.06 -9.66
C ASP A 190 -1.60 -9.48 -8.73
N PRO A 191 -0.37 -9.27 -9.22
CA PRO A 191 0.70 -8.67 -8.44
C PRO A 191 0.39 -7.22 -8.06
N GLU A 192 -0.38 -6.49 -8.87
CA GLU A 192 -0.79 -5.11 -8.61
C GLU A 192 -1.55 -4.99 -7.28
N THR A 193 -2.61 -5.77 -7.09
CA THR A 193 -3.39 -5.76 -5.86
C THR A 193 -2.56 -6.19 -4.65
N THR A 194 -1.68 -7.16 -4.81
CA THR A 194 -0.83 -7.64 -3.71
C THR A 194 0.18 -6.58 -3.28
N LEU A 195 0.88 -5.94 -4.23
CA LEU A 195 1.83 -4.85 -3.92
C LEU A 195 1.13 -3.63 -3.33
N ARG A 196 -0.07 -3.29 -3.81
CA ARG A 196 -0.89 -2.22 -3.25
C ARG A 196 -1.26 -2.52 -1.80
N ARG A 197 -1.72 -3.74 -1.49
CA ARG A 197 -2.02 -4.18 -0.12
C ARG A 197 -0.79 -4.13 0.80
N LEU A 198 0.39 -4.54 0.32
CA LEU A 198 1.66 -4.42 1.06
C LEU A 198 2.02 -2.96 1.33
N ASN A 199 1.80 -2.07 0.34
CA ASN A 199 2.06 -0.62 0.48
C ASN A 199 1.08 0.02 1.46
N GLU A 200 -0.20 -0.32 1.37
CA GLU A 200 -1.24 0.13 2.30
C GLU A 200 -0.98 -0.35 3.73
N ALA A 201 -0.58 -1.59 3.92
CA ALA A 201 -0.23 -2.14 5.23
C ALA A 201 1.08 -1.57 5.81
N GLY A 202 1.83 -0.79 5.04
CA GLY A 202 3.09 -0.17 5.49
C GLY A 202 4.29 -1.11 5.51
N ILE A 203 4.15 -2.34 5.01
CA ILE A 203 5.25 -3.31 4.91
C ILE A 203 6.19 -2.93 3.78
N PHE A 204 5.67 -2.60 2.60
CA PHE A 204 6.47 -2.42 1.40
C PHE A 204 7.60 -1.41 1.59
N GLY A 205 7.28 -0.18 2.01
CA GLY A 205 8.29 0.86 2.21
C GLY A 205 9.24 0.61 3.40
N ARG A 206 8.89 -0.29 4.34
CA ARG A 206 9.80 -0.70 5.42
C ARG A 206 10.70 -1.85 5.00
N PHE A 207 10.16 -2.79 4.23
CA PHE A 207 10.93 -3.91 3.67
C PHE A 207 11.92 -3.43 2.61
N MET A 208 11.52 -2.48 1.78
CA MET A 208 12.37 -1.79 0.79
C MET A 208 12.43 -0.29 1.13
N PRO A 209 13.39 0.18 1.94
CA PRO A 209 13.45 1.58 2.41
C PRO A 209 13.57 2.60 1.28
N ASP A 210 14.23 2.24 0.18
CA ASP A 210 14.33 3.12 -0.99
C ASP A 210 12.96 3.33 -1.65
N PHE A 211 12.11 2.30 -1.72
CA PHE A 211 10.72 2.44 -2.13
C PHE A 211 9.91 3.27 -1.11
N GLY A 212 10.18 3.11 0.18
CA GLY A 212 9.54 3.89 1.24
C GLY A 212 9.73 5.41 1.08
N ARG A 213 10.82 5.85 0.45
CA ARG A 213 11.08 7.27 0.18
C ARG A 213 10.17 7.84 -0.90
N VAL A 214 9.77 7.03 -1.87
CA VAL A 214 8.89 7.44 -2.98
C VAL A 214 7.40 7.23 -2.69
N VAL A 215 7.06 6.65 -1.55
CA VAL A 215 5.66 6.52 -1.09
C VAL A 215 5.04 7.90 -0.94
N ALA A 216 3.88 8.08 -1.54
CA ALA A 216 3.14 9.34 -1.60
C ALA A 216 3.94 10.51 -2.24
N GLN A 217 5.07 10.22 -2.91
CA GLN A 217 5.86 11.22 -3.61
C GLN A 217 5.15 11.63 -4.88
N MET A 218 4.77 12.88 -4.97
CA MET A 218 4.21 13.50 -6.15
C MET A 218 5.30 14.22 -6.94
N GLN A 219 5.19 14.21 -8.27
CA GLN A 219 5.89 15.14 -9.15
C GLN A 219 4.90 16.22 -9.57
N HIS A 220 5.25 17.48 -9.29
CA HIS A 220 4.38 18.60 -9.66
C HIS A 220 4.64 19.03 -11.11
N ASP A 221 4.08 18.26 -12.02
CA ASP A 221 3.99 18.59 -13.44
C ASP A 221 2.64 18.11 -14.02
N MET A 222 2.32 18.56 -15.24
CA MET A 222 1.02 18.26 -15.86
C MET A 222 0.90 16.82 -16.39
N TYR A 223 1.97 16.03 -16.35
CA TYR A 223 2.02 14.69 -16.95
C TYR A 223 1.87 13.57 -15.92
N HIS A 224 2.18 13.81 -14.65
CA HIS A 224 2.15 12.80 -13.61
C HIS A 224 0.89 12.89 -12.76
N VAL A 225 -0.09 12.03 -13.05
CA VAL A 225 -1.38 11.96 -12.34
C VAL A 225 -1.27 11.15 -11.04
N TYR A 226 -0.29 10.25 -10.95
CA TYR A 226 -0.11 9.34 -9.83
C TYR A 226 1.14 9.70 -9.01
N THR A 227 1.12 9.35 -7.73
CA THR A 227 2.33 9.29 -6.91
C THR A 227 3.29 8.22 -7.44
N VAL A 228 4.59 8.36 -7.19
CA VAL A 228 5.63 7.47 -7.75
C VAL A 228 5.41 6.01 -7.34
N ASP A 229 4.99 5.76 -6.10
CA ASP A 229 4.65 4.43 -5.61
C ASP A 229 3.43 3.83 -6.34
N GLU A 230 2.36 4.60 -6.51
CA GLU A 230 1.17 4.14 -7.22
C GLU A 230 1.45 3.93 -8.73
N HIS A 231 2.24 4.84 -9.35
CA HIS A 231 2.71 4.68 -10.72
C HIS A 231 3.46 3.35 -10.90
N THR A 232 4.42 3.07 -10.02
CA THR A 232 5.22 1.85 -10.06
C THR A 232 4.37 0.58 -9.88
N ILE A 233 3.45 0.59 -8.91
CA ILE A 233 2.54 -0.55 -8.68
C ILE A 233 1.64 -0.79 -9.90
N ARG A 234 1.11 0.27 -10.52
CA ARG A 234 0.31 0.18 -11.75
C ARG A 234 1.12 -0.33 -12.94
N ALA A 235 2.38 0.12 -13.07
CA ALA A 235 3.26 -0.37 -14.13
C ALA A 235 3.50 -1.89 -14.03
N ILE A 236 3.67 -2.43 -12.81
CA ILE A 236 3.71 -3.89 -12.58
C ILE A 236 2.40 -4.55 -12.99
N GLY A 237 1.26 -3.94 -12.65
CA GLY A 237 -0.06 -4.43 -13.09
C GLY A 237 -0.23 -4.45 -14.60
N MET A 238 0.25 -3.41 -15.29
CA MET A 238 0.24 -3.34 -16.76
C MET A 238 1.08 -4.45 -17.38
N LEU A 239 2.30 -4.72 -16.85
CA LEU A 239 3.12 -5.85 -17.30
C LEU A 239 2.38 -7.18 -17.16
N ALA A 240 1.73 -7.42 -16.03
CA ALA A 240 0.97 -8.64 -15.81
C ALA A 240 -0.23 -8.78 -16.77
N LYS A 241 -0.90 -7.66 -17.10
CA LYS A 241 -1.99 -7.62 -18.07
C LYS A 241 -1.49 -7.86 -19.51
N LEU A 242 -0.34 -7.29 -19.88
CA LEU A 242 0.31 -7.55 -21.18
C LEU A 242 0.69 -9.04 -21.30
N GLU A 243 1.36 -9.58 -20.27
CA GLU A 243 1.79 -10.99 -20.23
C GLU A 243 0.60 -11.97 -20.33
N SER A 244 -0.52 -11.64 -19.70
CA SER A 244 -1.75 -12.46 -19.77
C SER A 244 -2.58 -12.26 -21.03
N GLY A 245 -2.16 -11.37 -21.95
CA GLY A 245 -2.86 -11.04 -23.17
C GLY A 245 -4.12 -10.18 -23.01
N LYS A 246 -4.42 -9.71 -21.81
CA LYS A 246 -5.61 -8.88 -21.51
C LYS A 246 -5.60 -7.52 -22.21
N LEU A 247 -4.42 -7.07 -22.64
CA LEU A 247 -4.24 -5.79 -23.33
C LEU A 247 -3.88 -5.98 -24.82
N ARG A 248 -4.08 -7.18 -25.39
CA ARG A 248 -3.70 -7.50 -26.77
C ARG A 248 -4.38 -6.60 -27.80
N GLU A 249 -5.64 -6.27 -27.60
CA GLU A 249 -6.40 -5.39 -28.52
C GLU A 249 -5.86 -3.96 -28.51
N GLU A 250 -5.53 -3.44 -27.32
CA GLU A 250 -5.05 -2.07 -27.14
C GLU A 250 -3.55 -1.93 -27.42
N ASN A 251 -2.77 -2.98 -27.10
CA ASN A 251 -1.30 -3.00 -27.16
C ASN A 251 -0.77 -4.30 -27.77
N PRO A 252 -1.06 -4.59 -29.05
CA PRO A 252 -0.69 -5.86 -29.70
C PRO A 252 0.81 -6.07 -29.74
N LEU A 253 1.59 -5.05 -30.16
CA LEU A 253 3.04 -5.13 -30.25
C LEU A 253 3.70 -5.41 -28.88
N ALA A 254 3.30 -4.69 -27.83
CA ALA A 254 3.85 -4.88 -26.49
C ALA A 254 3.52 -6.28 -25.94
N THR A 255 2.31 -6.78 -26.23
CA THR A 255 1.87 -8.14 -25.85
C THR A 255 2.69 -9.22 -26.56
N ASP A 256 3.07 -9.00 -27.81
CA ASP A 256 3.91 -9.95 -28.55
C ASP A 256 5.39 -9.90 -28.10
N ILE A 257 5.90 -8.71 -27.82
CA ILE A 257 7.29 -8.53 -27.34
C ILE A 257 7.49 -9.16 -25.96
N ILE A 258 6.54 -8.95 -25.02
CA ILE A 258 6.70 -9.44 -23.64
C ILE A 258 6.84 -10.96 -23.56
N ALA A 259 6.22 -11.69 -24.50
CA ALA A 259 6.32 -13.14 -24.63
C ALA A 259 7.75 -13.61 -24.95
N ASN A 260 8.57 -12.75 -25.54
CA ASN A 260 9.95 -13.04 -25.97
C ASN A 260 11.02 -12.49 -24.99
N VAL A 261 10.62 -11.91 -23.86
CA VAL A 261 11.57 -11.40 -22.86
C VAL A 261 12.34 -12.55 -22.20
N LEU A 262 13.67 -12.52 -22.29
CA LEU A 262 14.55 -13.58 -21.79
C LEU A 262 14.43 -13.82 -20.28
N SER A 263 14.24 -12.78 -19.51
CA SER A 263 14.10 -12.88 -18.04
C SER A 263 12.91 -12.07 -17.53
N ARG A 264 11.82 -12.77 -17.31
CA ARG A 264 10.62 -12.23 -16.71
C ARG A 264 10.90 -11.55 -15.35
N ARG A 265 11.70 -12.21 -14.50
CA ARG A 265 12.07 -11.68 -13.18
C ARG A 265 12.82 -10.36 -13.32
N ALA A 266 13.81 -10.29 -14.21
CA ALA A 266 14.58 -9.07 -14.43
C ALA A 266 13.69 -7.93 -14.92
N LEU A 267 12.72 -8.19 -15.82
CA LEU A 267 11.79 -7.17 -16.29
C LEU A 267 10.93 -6.60 -15.16
N PHE A 268 10.32 -7.45 -14.34
CA PHE A 268 9.48 -7.00 -13.23
C PHE A 268 10.28 -6.22 -12.17
N VAL A 269 11.51 -6.66 -11.86
CA VAL A 269 12.42 -5.95 -10.95
C VAL A 269 12.86 -4.62 -11.56
N ALA A 270 13.19 -4.57 -12.85
CA ALA A 270 13.55 -3.33 -13.53
C ALA A 270 12.41 -2.30 -13.47
N VAL A 271 11.17 -2.72 -13.73
CA VAL A 271 9.99 -1.84 -13.62
C VAL A 271 9.75 -1.42 -12.17
N LEU A 272 9.97 -2.28 -11.18
CA LEU A 272 9.87 -1.90 -9.78
C LEU A 272 10.87 -0.80 -9.41
N LEU A 273 12.07 -0.82 -9.98
CA LEU A 273 13.18 0.04 -9.58
C LEU A 273 13.37 1.26 -10.49
N HIS A 274 12.67 1.37 -11.64
CA HIS A 274 12.93 2.39 -12.65
C HIS A 274 12.83 3.83 -12.12
N ASP A 275 11.96 4.08 -11.18
CA ASP A 275 11.68 5.38 -10.56
C ASP A 275 12.12 5.47 -9.09
N ILE A 276 12.87 4.50 -8.58
CA ILE A 276 13.20 4.36 -7.16
C ILE A 276 14.02 5.52 -6.56
N ALA A 277 14.69 6.27 -7.40
CA ALA A 277 15.52 7.41 -6.99
C ALA A 277 14.84 8.77 -7.19
N LYS A 278 13.59 8.83 -7.63
CA LYS A 278 12.86 10.10 -7.80
C LYS A 278 12.78 10.87 -6.48
N GLY A 279 12.85 12.20 -6.57
CA GLY A 279 12.79 13.10 -5.42
C GLY A 279 14.06 13.18 -4.56
N ARG A 280 15.21 12.64 -5.03
CA ARG A 280 16.50 12.71 -4.31
C ARG A 280 17.38 13.89 -4.74
N GLY A 281 16.95 14.67 -5.75
CA GLY A 281 17.81 15.64 -6.42
C GLY A 281 18.82 14.98 -7.36
N GLY A 282 19.29 15.73 -8.37
CA GLY A 282 20.21 15.20 -9.38
C GLY A 282 19.55 14.30 -10.42
N ASP A 283 20.36 13.60 -11.21
CA ASP A 283 19.88 12.65 -12.21
C ASP A 283 19.37 11.36 -11.56
N HIS A 284 18.06 11.20 -11.55
CA HIS A 284 17.38 10.05 -10.94
C HIS A 284 17.70 8.72 -11.65
N SER A 285 18.13 8.75 -12.92
CA SER A 285 18.48 7.53 -13.66
C SER A 285 19.80 6.96 -13.16
N THR A 286 20.82 7.81 -13.01
CA THR A 286 22.13 7.42 -12.46
C THR A 286 22.01 6.97 -11.01
N LEU A 287 21.33 7.77 -10.17
CA LEU A 287 21.07 7.39 -8.77
C LEU A 287 20.22 6.13 -8.64
N GLY A 288 19.28 5.91 -9.57
CA GLY A 288 18.47 4.71 -9.64
C GLY A 288 19.27 3.45 -9.91
N ALA A 289 20.26 3.53 -10.81
CA ALA A 289 21.15 2.41 -11.09
C ALA A 289 21.97 2.01 -9.86
N ASP A 290 22.51 2.99 -9.11
CA ASP A 290 23.22 2.74 -7.85
C ASP A 290 22.34 2.09 -6.77
N VAL A 291 21.09 2.51 -6.70
CA VAL A 291 20.10 1.90 -5.77
C VAL A 291 19.80 0.48 -6.20
N ALA A 292 19.55 0.25 -7.50
CA ALA A 292 19.20 -1.07 -8.03
C ALA A 292 20.31 -2.13 -7.79
N GLN A 293 21.59 -1.70 -7.78
CA GLN A 293 22.70 -2.60 -7.45
C GLN A 293 22.75 -3.02 -5.99
N ARG A 294 22.15 -2.23 -5.07
CA ARG A 294 22.17 -2.50 -3.62
C ARG A 294 20.94 -3.28 -3.13
N VAL A 295 19.88 -3.30 -3.90
CA VAL A 295 18.60 -3.96 -3.56
C VAL A 295 18.57 -5.37 -4.15
#